data_57a20eaba50e2b08febbabece57228ad
#
_entry.id   57a20eaba50e2b08febbabece57228ad
#
_cell.length_a   1.000
_cell.length_b   1.000
_cell.length_c   1.000
_cell.angle_alpha   90.00
_cell.angle_beta   90.00
_cell.angle_gamma   90.00
#
_symmetry.space_group_name_H-M   'P 1'
#
loop_
_entity.id
_entity.type
_entity.pdbx_description
1 polymer ?
#
loop_
_entity_poly.entity_id
_entity_poly.type
_entity_poly.pdbx_seq_one_letter_code
_entity_poly.pdbx_strand_id
1 'polypeptide(L)'
;MTALTLGDGLDPETPISILSRFAITTIQRDLAQFIVVGAMPIGGTCNPVTGLPTIAGLAVLVDDVAGRVNYDRCEQGQWTVSSELVVEMSPGAIDSILAAPDEPVVASARPLGPGGATLLAVCTLTHRGTIIGGGTVRTMPLVGGPDEPLRRGDDPLVRTPDTTLADLMAVEPLAVEDGTYRLRQRPDPMINNLIGIVHGGVSSAGLELVAAAAINHDQAQPFRTASIRVNFLRPFLASAQSVYEGTALRVGRTSAIGDSRAVGDDGKTSVIARVTGYR
;
A
#
# COMPACT_ATOMS: atom_id res chain seq x y z
N MET A 1 22.96 16.85 26.77
CA MET A 1 21.75 16.69 25.95
C MET A 1 21.67 15.22 25.58
N THR A 2 20.83 14.47 26.27
CA THR A 2 20.70 13.02 26.11
C THR A 2 19.82 12.80 24.89
N ALA A 3 20.36 12.15 23.86
CA ALA A 3 19.57 11.69 22.74
C ALA A 3 18.47 10.78 23.30
N LEU A 4 17.22 11.13 23.07
CA LEU A 4 16.09 10.23 23.25
C LEU A 4 16.30 9.08 22.26
N THR A 5 16.83 7.97 22.73
CA THR A 5 16.67 6.68 22.10
C THR A 5 15.18 6.39 22.09
N LEU A 6 14.55 6.51 20.93
CA LEU A 6 13.21 5.99 20.71
C LEU A 6 13.26 4.50 21.07
N GLY A 7 12.60 4.16 22.19
CA GLY A 7 12.55 2.79 22.68
C GLY A 7 12.00 1.87 21.60
N ASP A 8 12.55 0.68 21.58
CA ASP A 8 12.19 -0.42 20.69
C ASP A 8 10.66 -0.51 20.50
N GLY A 9 10.18 -0.20 19.28
CA GLY A 9 8.82 -0.49 18.87
C GLY A 9 7.99 0.64 18.25
N LEU A 10 8.47 1.89 18.17
CA LEU A 10 7.74 2.97 17.52
C LEU A 10 8.51 3.44 16.28
N ASP A 11 8.19 2.83 15.12
CA ASP A 11 8.52 3.46 13.85
C ASP A 11 7.47 4.55 13.59
N PRO A 12 7.85 5.82 13.56
CA PRO A 12 6.89 6.90 13.39
C PRO A 12 6.26 6.91 12.00
N GLU A 13 6.88 6.33 10.99
CA GLU A 13 6.34 6.31 9.62
C GLU A 13 5.32 5.18 9.43
N THR A 14 5.66 3.95 9.83
CA THR A 14 4.73 2.83 9.73
C THR A 14 4.44 2.26 11.11
N PRO A 15 3.18 2.32 11.57
CA PRO A 15 2.80 1.76 12.84
C PRO A 15 3.07 0.26 12.93
N ILE A 16 3.47 -0.20 14.10
CA ILE A 16 3.71 -1.62 14.37
C ILE A 16 2.50 -2.49 14.01
N SER A 17 1.28 -1.94 14.13
CA SER A 17 0.05 -2.62 13.74
C SER A 17 -0.01 -2.96 12.25
N ILE A 18 0.48 -2.08 11.37
CA ILE A 18 0.57 -2.33 9.93
C ILE A 18 1.61 -3.42 9.67
N LEU A 19 2.81 -3.30 10.29
CA LEU A 19 3.87 -4.29 10.14
C LEU A 19 3.40 -5.68 10.57
N SER A 20 2.78 -5.79 11.75
CA SER A 20 2.27 -7.06 12.27
C SER A 20 1.15 -7.63 11.40
N ARG A 21 0.19 -6.78 10.99
CA ARG A 21 -0.97 -7.20 10.20
C ARG A 21 -0.59 -7.75 8.84
N PHE A 22 0.36 -7.12 8.16
CA PHE A 22 0.86 -7.59 6.87
C PHE A 22 2.08 -8.52 6.98
N ALA A 23 2.52 -8.84 8.20
CA ALA A 23 3.72 -9.61 8.50
C ALA A 23 4.97 -9.05 7.79
N ILE A 24 5.08 -7.72 7.75
CA ILE A 24 6.25 -7.05 7.22
C ILE A 24 7.37 -7.14 8.27
N THR A 25 8.52 -7.65 7.84
CA THR A 25 9.73 -7.72 8.68
C THR A 25 10.79 -6.79 8.13
N THR A 26 11.40 -5.97 8.98
CA THR A 26 12.55 -5.15 8.61
C THR A 26 13.79 -6.02 8.62
N ILE A 27 14.45 -6.15 7.46
CA ILE A 27 15.70 -6.92 7.30
C ILE A 27 16.91 -6.02 7.58
N GLN A 28 16.85 -4.75 7.09
CA GLN A 28 17.94 -3.79 7.23
C GLN A 28 17.37 -2.37 7.30
N ARG A 29 17.98 -1.54 8.13
CA ARG A 29 17.79 -0.08 8.14
C ARG A 29 19.14 0.57 8.35
N ASP A 30 19.64 1.26 7.34
CA ASP A 30 20.92 1.97 7.35
C ASP A 30 20.66 3.48 7.30
N LEU A 31 20.77 4.13 8.45
CA LEU A 31 20.52 5.57 8.58
C LEU A 31 21.64 6.42 7.94
N ALA A 32 22.83 5.86 7.75
CA ALA A 32 23.94 6.59 7.12
C ALA A 32 23.81 6.67 5.61
N GLN A 33 23.25 5.63 5.01
CA GLN A 33 23.00 5.54 3.57
C GLN A 33 21.52 5.74 3.19
N PHE A 34 20.64 5.86 4.18
CA PHE A 34 19.19 5.92 3.99
C PHE A 34 18.65 4.73 3.19
N ILE A 35 19.05 3.52 3.57
CA ILE A 35 18.59 2.28 2.94
C ILE A 35 17.70 1.54 3.92
N VAL A 36 16.52 1.14 3.44
CA VAL A 36 15.59 0.28 4.17
C VAL A 36 15.30 -0.96 3.32
N VAL A 37 15.41 -2.14 3.95
CA VAL A 37 15.03 -3.41 3.34
C VAL A 37 14.01 -4.08 4.22
N GLY A 38 12.88 -4.45 3.62
CA GLY A 38 11.80 -5.18 4.29
C GLY A 38 11.34 -6.38 3.47
N ALA A 39 10.70 -7.33 4.13
CA ALA A 39 10.12 -8.50 3.49
C ALA A 39 8.67 -8.68 3.92
N MET A 40 7.82 -9.17 3.01
CA MET A 40 6.39 -9.42 3.25
C MET A 40 5.95 -10.70 2.53
N PRO A 41 5.28 -11.63 3.23
CA PRO A 41 4.60 -12.75 2.59
C PRO A 41 3.36 -12.24 1.85
N ILE A 42 3.26 -12.56 0.56
CA ILE A 42 2.13 -12.14 -0.28
C ILE A 42 1.43 -13.32 -0.96
N GLY A 43 2.03 -14.51 -0.88
CA GLY A 43 1.44 -15.70 -1.46
C GLY A 43 0.04 -16.00 -0.92
N GLY A 44 -0.86 -16.47 -1.79
CA GLY A 44 -2.24 -16.80 -1.43
C GLY A 44 -3.17 -15.60 -1.30
N THR A 45 -2.70 -14.35 -1.45
CA THR A 45 -3.60 -13.19 -1.39
C THR A 45 -4.45 -13.08 -2.63
N CYS A 46 -5.77 -12.94 -2.43
CA CYS A 46 -6.74 -12.79 -3.50
C CYS A 46 -7.53 -11.48 -3.36
N ASN A 47 -7.91 -10.94 -4.51
CA ASN A 47 -8.84 -9.81 -4.57
C ASN A 47 -10.21 -10.24 -4.02
N PRO A 48 -10.73 -9.60 -2.98
CA PRO A 48 -11.97 -10.03 -2.32
C PRO A 48 -13.22 -9.89 -3.20
N VAL A 49 -13.14 -9.13 -4.30
CA VAL A 49 -14.26 -8.95 -5.23
C VAL A 49 -14.29 -10.04 -6.30
N THR A 50 -13.11 -10.42 -6.83
CA THR A 50 -13.02 -11.32 -7.98
C THR A 50 -12.54 -12.73 -7.62
N GLY A 51 -11.93 -12.91 -6.45
CA GLY A 51 -11.23 -14.14 -6.08
C GLY A 51 -9.91 -14.38 -6.82
N LEU A 52 -9.52 -13.50 -7.74
CA LEU A 52 -8.28 -13.64 -8.51
C LEU A 52 -7.06 -13.30 -7.64
N PRO A 53 -5.91 -13.97 -7.85
CA PRO A 53 -4.67 -13.58 -7.20
C PRO A 53 -4.32 -12.12 -7.46
N THR A 54 -3.85 -11.41 -6.43
CA THR A 54 -3.54 -9.98 -6.51
C THR A 54 -2.17 -9.64 -5.91
N ILE A 55 -1.59 -8.55 -6.41
CA ILE A 55 -0.37 -7.94 -5.88
C ILE A 55 -0.66 -6.69 -5.04
N ALA A 56 -1.93 -6.38 -4.77
CA ALA A 56 -2.35 -5.15 -4.08
C ALA A 56 -1.56 -4.91 -2.78
N GLY A 57 -1.30 -5.96 -2.01
CA GLY A 57 -0.51 -5.89 -0.78
C GLY A 57 0.90 -5.33 -0.96
N LEU A 58 1.51 -5.44 -2.15
CA LEU A 58 2.84 -4.88 -2.41
C LEU A 58 2.87 -3.35 -2.32
N ALA A 59 1.73 -2.68 -2.51
CA ALA A 59 1.66 -1.25 -2.28
C ALA A 59 1.93 -0.89 -0.80
N VAL A 60 1.51 -1.75 0.15
CA VAL A 60 1.80 -1.56 1.57
C VAL A 60 3.30 -1.71 1.84
N LEU A 61 3.93 -2.73 1.27
CA LEU A 61 5.37 -2.95 1.43
C LEU A 61 6.21 -1.82 0.82
N VAL A 62 5.82 -1.32 -0.38
CA VAL A 62 6.53 -0.22 -1.06
C VAL A 62 6.37 1.08 -0.27
N ASP A 63 5.16 1.38 0.20
CA ASP A 63 4.90 2.59 1.01
C ASP A 63 5.69 2.55 2.32
N ASP A 64 5.72 1.39 3.00
CA ASP A 64 6.49 1.19 4.23
C ASP A 64 7.99 1.45 4.02
N VAL A 65 8.65 0.69 3.13
CA VAL A 65 10.11 0.78 3.03
C VAL A 65 10.59 2.09 2.38
N ALA A 66 9.87 2.61 1.39
CA ALA A 66 10.24 3.86 0.73
C ALA A 66 9.82 5.09 1.54
N GLY A 67 8.69 5.00 2.26
CA GLY A 67 8.26 6.02 3.21
C GLY A 67 9.28 6.21 4.34
N ARG A 68 9.76 5.11 4.94
CA ARG A 68 10.80 5.17 5.97
C ARG A 68 12.12 5.75 5.46
N VAL A 69 12.54 5.45 4.23
CA VAL A 69 13.71 6.12 3.61
C VAL A 69 13.52 7.62 3.55
N ASN A 70 12.35 8.09 3.15
CA ASN A 70 12.06 9.51 3.09
C ASN A 70 11.98 10.13 4.51
N TYR A 71 11.35 9.45 5.45
CA TYR A 71 11.27 9.90 6.85
C TYR A 71 12.66 10.04 7.48
N ASP A 72 13.56 9.06 7.27
CA ASP A 72 14.93 9.09 7.81
C ASP A 72 15.75 10.28 7.30
N ARG A 73 15.31 10.94 6.22
CA ARG A 73 15.93 12.14 5.63
C ARG A 73 15.33 13.44 6.10
N CYS A 74 14.27 13.38 6.92
CA CYS A 74 13.65 14.59 7.48
C CYS A 74 14.51 15.22 8.58
N GLU A 75 14.31 16.50 8.77
CA GLU A 75 14.86 17.22 9.91
C GLU A 75 14.16 16.78 11.21
N GLN A 76 14.85 16.97 12.33
CA GLN A 76 14.27 16.63 13.62
C GLN A 76 12.97 17.41 13.86
N GLY A 77 11.92 16.72 14.27
CA GLY A 77 10.59 17.31 14.51
C GLY A 77 9.72 17.45 13.25
N GLN A 78 10.17 16.93 12.10
CA GLN A 78 9.36 16.80 10.92
C GLN A 78 8.71 15.41 10.85
N TRP A 79 7.60 15.36 10.14
CA TRP A 79 6.84 14.18 9.78
C TRP A 79 6.68 14.12 8.27
N THR A 80 6.33 12.97 7.69
CA THR A 80 6.06 12.86 6.26
C THR A 80 4.66 12.33 5.98
N VAL A 81 4.09 12.80 4.87
CA VAL A 81 2.88 12.23 4.28
C VAL A 81 3.14 11.92 2.81
N SER A 82 2.68 10.76 2.36
CA SER A 82 2.78 10.38 0.95
C SER A 82 1.89 11.27 0.09
N SER A 83 2.45 11.82 -0.99
CA SER A 83 1.72 12.58 -2.04
C SER A 83 1.53 11.76 -3.31
N GLU A 84 2.46 10.85 -3.61
CA GLU A 84 2.41 9.94 -4.75
C GLU A 84 3.01 8.59 -4.38
N LEU A 85 2.41 7.53 -4.92
CA LEU A 85 2.95 6.18 -4.86
C LEU A 85 2.81 5.52 -6.24
N VAL A 86 3.86 4.86 -6.67
CA VAL A 86 3.88 4.08 -7.92
C VAL A 86 4.40 2.68 -7.62
N VAL A 87 3.73 1.66 -8.16
CA VAL A 87 4.23 0.28 -8.22
C VAL A 87 4.23 -0.15 -9.67
N GLU A 88 5.33 -0.72 -10.12
CA GLU A 88 5.51 -1.28 -11.46
C GLU A 88 5.94 -2.74 -11.33
N MET A 89 5.28 -3.63 -12.06
CA MET A 89 5.53 -5.07 -12.00
C MET A 89 6.00 -5.61 -13.35
N SER A 90 6.96 -6.51 -13.32
CA SER A 90 7.37 -7.24 -14.52
C SER A 90 6.28 -8.21 -15.00
N PRO A 91 6.26 -8.58 -16.28
CA PRO A 91 5.21 -9.44 -16.85
C PRO A 91 5.06 -10.80 -16.15
N GLY A 92 6.08 -11.36 -15.58
CA GLY A 92 6.02 -12.67 -14.89
C GLY A 92 5.92 -12.59 -13.37
N ALA A 93 5.71 -11.40 -12.80
CA ALA A 93 5.77 -11.19 -11.36
C ALA A 93 4.81 -12.05 -10.56
N ILE A 94 3.53 -12.04 -10.95
CA ILE A 94 2.51 -12.80 -10.23
C ILE A 94 2.72 -14.32 -10.39
N ASP A 95 3.18 -14.77 -11.54
CA ASP A 95 3.48 -16.21 -11.77
C ASP A 95 4.66 -16.65 -10.91
N SER A 96 5.67 -15.79 -10.75
CA SER A 96 6.79 -16.04 -9.83
C SER A 96 6.31 -16.23 -8.40
N ILE A 97 5.44 -15.33 -7.92
CA ILE A 97 4.88 -15.39 -6.57
C ILE A 97 4.02 -16.65 -6.39
N LEU A 98 3.14 -16.97 -7.34
CA LEU A 98 2.28 -18.13 -7.28
C LEU A 98 3.04 -19.46 -7.33
N ALA A 99 4.20 -19.48 -8.00
CA ALA A 99 5.06 -20.67 -8.07
C ALA A 99 5.80 -20.97 -6.76
N ALA A 100 5.93 -20.00 -5.86
CA ALA A 100 6.55 -20.15 -4.55
C ALA A 100 5.88 -19.22 -3.52
N PRO A 101 4.61 -19.50 -3.15
CA PRO A 101 3.79 -18.59 -2.34
C PRO A 101 4.30 -18.40 -0.90
N ASP A 102 5.08 -19.34 -0.39
CA ASP A 102 5.66 -19.28 0.95
C ASP A 102 6.92 -18.39 1.03
N GLU A 103 7.50 -18.04 -0.12
CA GLU A 103 8.65 -17.17 -0.19
C GLU A 103 8.22 -15.70 -0.14
N PRO A 104 8.81 -14.88 0.74
CA PRO A 104 8.43 -13.48 0.83
C PRO A 104 8.93 -12.66 -0.36
N VAL A 105 8.20 -11.61 -0.69
CA VAL A 105 8.73 -10.54 -1.53
C VAL A 105 9.59 -9.63 -0.68
N VAL A 106 10.80 -9.35 -1.14
CA VAL A 106 11.76 -8.44 -0.49
C VAL A 106 11.75 -7.11 -1.24
N ALA A 107 11.56 -6.04 -0.49
CA ALA A 107 11.64 -4.67 -0.97
C ALA A 107 12.92 -4.01 -0.46
N SER A 108 13.67 -3.36 -1.33
CA SER A 108 14.84 -2.57 -0.98
C SER A 108 14.67 -1.15 -1.51
N ALA A 109 14.64 -0.17 -0.61
CA ALA A 109 14.44 1.23 -0.97
C ALA A 109 15.66 2.09 -0.62
N ARG A 110 15.85 3.14 -1.41
CA ARG A 110 16.90 4.14 -1.27
C ARG A 110 16.43 5.50 -1.78
N PRO A 111 17.10 6.59 -1.42
CA PRO A 111 16.79 7.92 -1.96
C PRO A 111 16.90 7.98 -3.49
N LEU A 112 16.05 8.76 -4.11
CA LEU A 112 16.16 9.14 -5.50
C LEU A 112 16.30 10.66 -5.61
N GLY A 113 17.53 11.12 -5.78
CA GLY A 113 17.88 12.54 -5.80
C GLY A 113 17.99 13.20 -4.43
N PRO A 114 18.32 14.51 -4.41
CA PRO A 114 18.44 15.28 -3.17
C PRO A 114 17.07 15.51 -2.51
N GLY A 115 17.08 15.88 -1.22
CA GLY A 115 15.91 16.37 -0.49
C GLY A 115 15.55 17.80 -0.90
N GLY A 116 14.34 18.23 -0.53
CA GLY A 116 13.82 19.58 -0.77
C GLY A 116 12.39 19.70 -0.26
N ALA A 117 11.54 20.46 -0.94
CA ALA A 117 10.12 20.56 -0.60
C ALA A 117 9.38 19.21 -0.66
N THR A 118 9.91 18.25 -1.38
CA THR A 118 9.47 16.86 -1.37
C THR A 118 10.68 15.93 -1.30
N LEU A 119 10.45 14.72 -0.78
CA LEU A 119 11.42 13.65 -0.74
C LEU A 119 10.93 12.54 -1.66
N LEU A 120 11.86 11.91 -2.39
CA LEU A 120 11.53 10.82 -3.29
C LEU A 120 12.46 9.63 -2.99
N ALA A 121 11.86 8.45 -2.83
CA ALA A 121 12.56 7.19 -2.70
C ALA A 121 12.16 6.25 -3.84
N VAL A 122 13.11 5.42 -4.26
CA VAL A 122 12.89 4.34 -5.22
C VAL A 122 13.04 3.00 -4.49
N CYS A 123 12.15 2.08 -4.82
CA CYS A 123 12.10 0.74 -4.27
C CYS A 123 12.27 -0.30 -5.38
N THR A 124 13.05 -1.36 -5.14
CA THR A 124 13.14 -2.55 -5.97
C THR A 124 12.48 -3.71 -5.25
N LEU A 125 11.63 -4.46 -5.94
CA LEU A 125 10.96 -5.66 -5.44
C LEU A 125 11.63 -6.90 -6.03
N THR A 126 12.03 -7.83 -5.16
CA THR A 126 12.61 -9.11 -5.55
C THR A 126 11.84 -10.27 -4.94
N HIS A 127 11.75 -11.37 -5.68
CA HIS A 127 11.22 -12.63 -5.20
C HIS A 127 12.20 -13.75 -5.58
N ARG A 128 12.67 -14.52 -4.60
CA ARG A 128 13.71 -15.54 -4.78
C ARG A 128 14.97 -15.00 -5.49
N GLY A 129 15.40 -13.79 -5.12
CA GLY A 129 16.56 -13.13 -5.72
C GLY A 129 16.37 -12.56 -7.12
N THR A 130 15.20 -12.75 -7.75
CA THR A 130 14.88 -12.18 -9.07
C THR A 130 14.08 -10.89 -8.91
N ILE A 131 14.44 -9.85 -9.65
CA ILE A 131 13.67 -8.61 -9.68
C ILE A 131 12.34 -8.87 -10.36
N ILE A 132 11.24 -8.63 -9.65
CA ILE A 132 9.87 -8.78 -10.13
C ILE A 132 9.16 -7.45 -10.33
N GLY A 133 9.74 -6.36 -9.89
CA GLY A 133 9.15 -5.03 -10.01
C GLY A 133 9.88 -3.99 -9.18
N GLY A 134 9.19 -2.89 -8.95
CA GLY A 134 9.68 -1.81 -8.10
C GLY A 134 8.65 -0.71 -7.98
N GLY A 135 9.03 0.40 -7.38
CA GLY A 135 8.14 1.52 -7.21
C GLY A 135 8.84 2.78 -6.74
N THR A 136 8.07 3.83 -6.58
CA THR A 136 8.52 5.08 -5.99
C THR A 136 7.49 5.63 -5.02
N VAL A 137 7.96 6.27 -3.96
CA VAL A 137 7.11 7.03 -3.04
C VAL A 137 7.66 8.45 -2.93
N ARG A 138 6.79 9.41 -3.20
CA ARG A 138 7.06 10.83 -2.97
C ARG A 138 6.33 11.25 -1.71
N THR A 139 7.05 11.90 -0.79
CA THR A 139 6.48 12.42 0.44
C THR A 139 6.72 13.93 0.56
N MET A 140 5.87 14.58 1.35
CA MET A 140 6.04 15.97 1.75
C MET A 140 6.39 16.00 3.23
N PRO A 141 7.51 16.65 3.63
CA PRO A 141 7.80 16.93 5.02
C PRO A 141 6.79 17.91 5.59
N LEU A 142 6.29 17.63 6.77
CA LEU A 142 5.38 18.48 7.54
C LEU A 142 6.06 18.86 8.86
N VAL A 143 5.96 20.14 9.26
CA VAL A 143 6.41 20.59 10.57
C VAL A 143 5.31 20.31 11.59
N GLY A 144 5.67 19.71 12.73
CA GLY A 144 4.73 19.36 13.79
C GLY A 144 4.01 18.03 13.48
N GLY A 145 4.67 16.94 13.79
CA GLY A 145 4.01 15.64 13.94
C GLY A 145 3.03 15.64 15.13
N PRO A 146 2.27 14.58 15.35
CA PRO A 146 1.43 14.49 16.54
C PRO A 146 2.31 14.60 17.79
N ASP A 147 1.93 15.47 18.72
CA ASP A 147 2.64 15.67 20.00
C ASP A 147 2.76 14.35 20.77
N GLU A 148 1.77 13.48 20.63
CA GLU A 148 1.81 12.10 21.06
C GLU A 148 1.30 11.17 19.92
N PRO A 149 2.11 10.20 19.45
CA PRO A 149 1.63 9.20 18.52
C PRO A 149 0.48 8.42 19.14
N LEU A 150 -0.58 8.20 18.36
CA LEU A 150 -1.73 7.41 18.82
C LEU A 150 -1.24 6.04 19.31
N ARG A 151 -1.27 5.83 20.62
CA ARG A 151 -1.03 4.51 21.22
C ARG A 151 -2.23 3.64 20.90
N ARG A 152 -1.97 2.51 20.25
CA ARG A 152 -2.99 1.50 19.99
C ARG A 152 -2.77 0.33 20.92
N GLY A 153 -3.88 -0.29 21.32
CA GLY A 153 -3.84 -1.59 21.98
C GLY A 153 -3.34 -2.69 21.03
N ASP A 154 -3.34 -3.92 21.50
CA ASP A 154 -3.03 -5.09 20.67
C ASP A 154 -4.02 -5.20 19.52
N ASP A 155 -3.54 -5.68 18.37
CA ASP A 155 -4.39 -5.94 17.21
C ASP A 155 -5.35 -7.10 17.55
N PRO A 156 -6.67 -6.89 17.48
CA PRO A 156 -7.63 -7.97 17.72
C PRO A 156 -7.61 -9.04 16.60
N LEU A 157 -7.05 -8.75 15.44
CA LEU A 157 -6.92 -9.70 14.35
C LEU A 157 -5.75 -10.65 14.58
N VAL A 158 -6.06 -11.89 14.93
CA VAL A 158 -5.08 -12.97 14.98
C VAL A 158 -4.93 -13.55 13.58
N ARG A 159 -3.75 -13.40 12.97
CA ARG A 159 -3.49 -13.93 11.64
C ARG A 159 -3.43 -15.45 11.66
N THR A 160 -4.19 -16.07 10.77
CA THR A 160 -4.23 -17.52 10.54
C THR A 160 -4.01 -17.81 9.05
N PRO A 161 -3.82 -19.07 8.62
CA PRO A 161 -3.75 -19.41 7.20
C PRO A 161 -4.99 -18.99 6.39
N ASP A 162 -6.15 -18.87 7.04
CA ASP A 162 -7.42 -18.48 6.42
C ASP A 162 -7.64 -16.96 6.41
N THR A 163 -6.74 -16.18 7.00
CA THR A 163 -6.86 -14.71 7.03
C THR A 163 -6.73 -14.14 5.63
N THR A 164 -7.78 -13.49 5.15
CA THR A 164 -7.84 -12.93 3.81
C THR A 164 -7.23 -11.53 3.74
N LEU A 165 -6.93 -11.07 2.52
CA LEU A 165 -6.50 -9.68 2.30
C LEU A 165 -7.59 -8.68 2.74
N ALA A 166 -8.88 -9.03 2.60
CA ALA A 166 -9.99 -8.23 3.08
C ALA A 166 -9.96 -8.05 4.61
N ASP A 167 -9.61 -9.11 5.35
CA ASP A 167 -9.45 -9.03 6.80
C ASP A 167 -8.28 -8.14 7.19
N LEU A 168 -7.12 -8.31 6.52
CA LEU A 168 -5.92 -7.50 6.77
C LEU A 168 -6.18 -6.01 6.54
N MET A 169 -6.95 -5.67 5.52
CA MET A 169 -7.28 -4.30 5.13
C MET A 169 -8.54 -3.75 5.79
N ALA A 170 -9.28 -4.57 6.54
CA ALA A 170 -10.60 -4.23 7.09
C ALA A 170 -11.56 -3.70 6.00
N VAL A 171 -11.62 -4.36 4.86
CA VAL A 171 -12.54 -4.00 3.76
C VAL A 171 -13.59 -5.07 3.53
N GLU A 172 -14.71 -4.69 2.91
CA GLU A 172 -15.75 -5.62 2.48
C GLU A 172 -16.28 -5.26 1.10
N PRO A 173 -16.52 -6.25 0.22
CA PRO A 173 -17.15 -6.01 -1.07
C PRO A 173 -18.57 -5.49 -0.93
N LEU A 174 -18.92 -4.52 -1.78
CA LEU A 174 -20.28 -4.04 -1.95
C LEU A 174 -20.86 -4.50 -3.29
N ALA A 175 -22.17 -4.37 -3.44
CA ALA A 175 -22.82 -4.65 -4.71
C ALA A 175 -22.26 -3.77 -5.83
N VAL A 176 -22.11 -4.35 -7.02
CA VAL A 176 -21.70 -3.62 -8.22
C VAL A 176 -22.90 -2.82 -8.72
N GLU A 177 -22.71 -1.54 -8.96
CA GLU A 177 -23.73 -0.64 -9.48
C GLU A 177 -23.17 0.13 -10.68
N ASP A 178 -23.87 0.13 -11.79
CA ASP A 178 -23.50 0.86 -13.02
C ASP A 178 -22.07 0.60 -13.50
N GLY A 179 -21.59 -0.64 -13.37
CA GLY A 179 -20.20 -1.03 -13.72
C GLY A 179 -19.14 -0.50 -12.76
N THR A 180 -19.55 0.10 -11.64
CA THR A 180 -18.65 0.56 -10.58
C THR A 180 -18.49 -0.54 -9.53
N TYR A 181 -17.24 -0.95 -9.32
CA TYR A 181 -16.85 -1.91 -8.30
C TYR A 181 -16.49 -1.19 -7.02
N ARG A 182 -16.98 -1.69 -5.89
CA ARG A 182 -16.84 -1.00 -4.61
C ARG A 182 -16.34 -1.91 -3.50
N LEU A 183 -15.47 -1.35 -2.64
CA LEU A 183 -15.09 -1.92 -1.36
C LEU A 183 -15.37 -0.89 -0.27
N ARG A 184 -16.11 -1.28 0.77
CA ARG A 184 -16.25 -0.44 1.97
C ARG A 184 -15.00 -0.54 2.81
N GLN A 185 -14.47 0.59 3.25
CA GLN A 185 -13.44 0.64 4.25
C GLN A 185 -14.07 0.68 5.64
N ARG A 186 -14.01 -0.43 6.37
CA ARG A 186 -14.54 -0.47 7.74
C ARG A 186 -13.65 0.36 8.68
N PRO A 187 -14.24 1.02 9.69
CA PRO A 187 -13.47 1.66 10.76
C PRO A 187 -12.59 0.62 11.46
N ASP A 188 -11.29 0.83 11.40
CA ASP A 188 -10.31 -0.02 12.07
C ASP A 188 -9.05 0.83 12.36
N PRO A 189 -8.76 1.16 13.62
CA PRO A 189 -7.59 1.97 13.95
C PRO A 189 -6.27 1.28 13.60
N MET A 190 -6.25 -0.06 13.45
CA MET A 190 -5.02 -0.82 13.19
C MET A 190 -4.47 -0.64 11.76
N ILE A 191 -5.30 -0.20 10.82
CA ILE A 191 -4.86 0.10 9.45
C ILE A 191 -4.50 1.57 9.23
N ASN A 192 -4.62 2.41 10.25
CA ASN A 192 -4.30 3.83 10.15
C ASN A 192 -2.81 4.06 10.43
N ASN A 193 -2.27 5.16 9.94
CA ASN A 193 -0.99 5.70 10.38
C ASN A 193 -1.11 6.33 11.78
N LEU A 194 -0.01 6.86 12.33
CA LEU A 194 0.01 7.42 13.69
C LEU A 194 -0.80 8.70 13.88
N ILE A 195 -1.22 9.36 12.80
CA ILE A 195 -2.12 10.53 12.83
C ILE A 195 -3.58 10.18 12.55
N GLY A 196 -3.94 8.88 12.55
CA GLY A 196 -5.33 8.43 12.43
C GLY A 196 -5.88 8.35 11.00
N ILE A 197 -5.05 8.52 9.98
CA ILE A 197 -5.40 8.41 8.56
C ILE A 197 -5.12 6.98 8.11
N VAL A 198 -5.95 6.41 7.24
CA VAL A 198 -5.67 5.11 6.61
C VAL A 198 -4.28 5.14 5.96
N HIS A 199 -3.44 4.16 6.30
CA HIS A 199 -2.08 4.05 5.80
C HIS A 199 -2.04 4.13 4.27
N GLY A 200 -1.10 4.89 3.70
CA GLY A 200 -1.06 5.17 2.27
C GLY A 200 -0.99 3.90 1.41
N GLY A 201 -0.17 2.94 1.81
CA GLY A 201 -0.10 1.64 1.14
C GLY A 201 -1.40 0.84 1.21
N VAL A 202 -2.15 0.89 2.33
CA VAL A 202 -3.46 0.23 2.47
C VAL A 202 -4.48 0.91 1.55
N SER A 203 -4.51 2.24 1.51
CA SER A 203 -5.38 2.98 0.59
C SER A 203 -5.06 2.65 -0.87
N SER A 204 -3.78 2.56 -1.21
CA SER A 204 -3.31 2.21 -2.57
C SER A 204 -3.71 0.78 -2.97
N ALA A 205 -3.61 -0.16 -2.02
CA ALA A 205 -4.07 -1.54 -2.23
C ALA A 205 -5.59 -1.59 -2.49
N GLY A 206 -6.40 -0.86 -1.71
CA GLY A 206 -7.85 -0.78 -1.92
C GLY A 206 -8.24 -0.24 -3.29
N LEU A 207 -7.50 0.75 -3.77
CA LEU A 207 -7.69 1.32 -5.11
C LEU A 207 -7.34 0.34 -6.23
N GLU A 208 -6.24 -0.42 -6.05
CA GLU A 208 -5.88 -1.49 -6.99
C GLU A 208 -6.97 -2.54 -7.08
N LEU A 209 -7.47 -3.02 -5.93
CA LEU A 209 -8.47 -4.09 -5.87
C LEU A 209 -9.73 -3.76 -6.65
N VAL A 210 -10.27 -2.56 -6.51
CA VAL A 210 -11.51 -2.17 -7.22
C VAL A 210 -11.26 -1.87 -8.70
N ALA A 211 -10.13 -1.28 -9.07
CA ALA A 211 -9.77 -1.05 -10.46
C ALA A 211 -9.48 -2.38 -11.19
N ALA A 212 -8.73 -3.29 -10.54
CA ALA A 212 -8.47 -4.63 -11.06
C ALA A 212 -9.76 -5.45 -11.23
N ALA A 213 -10.71 -5.33 -10.29
CA ALA A 213 -12.02 -5.95 -10.42
C ALA A 213 -12.78 -5.42 -11.64
N ALA A 214 -12.78 -4.09 -11.85
CA ALA A 214 -13.48 -3.46 -12.95
C ALA A 214 -12.94 -3.86 -14.32
N ILE A 215 -11.61 -3.90 -14.50
CA ILE A 215 -11.01 -4.31 -15.78
C ILE A 215 -11.14 -5.81 -16.05
N ASN A 216 -11.43 -6.62 -15.03
CA ASN A 216 -11.59 -8.07 -15.14
C ASN A 216 -13.06 -8.53 -15.19
N HIS A 217 -14.01 -7.59 -15.26
CA HIS A 217 -15.41 -7.92 -15.41
C HIS A 217 -15.64 -8.75 -16.68
N ASP A 218 -16.26 -9.92 -16.54
CA ASP A 218 -16.59 -10.87 -17.64
C ASP A 218 -15.40 -11.26 -18.54
N GLN A 219 -14.17 -11.20 -18.02
CA GLN A 219 -12.99 -11.60 -18.79
C GLN A 219 -12.69 -13.08 -18.61
N ALA A 220 -12.79 -13.88 -19.70
CA ALA A 220 -12.40 -15.28 -19.69
C ALA A 220 -10.90 -15.49 -19.39
N GLN A 221 -10.06 -14.53 -19.77
CA GLN A 221 -8.64 -14.47 -19.43
C GLN A 221 -8.39 -13.18 -18.66
N PRO A 222 -8.06 -13.27 -17.38
CA PRO A 222 -7.90 -12.05 -16.57
C PRO A 222 -6.64 -11.26 -16.94
N PHE A 223 -6.75 -9.94 -16.86
CA PHE A 223 -5.61 -9.04 -16.88
C PHE A 223 -4.93 -9.08 -15.52
N ARG A 224 -3.62 -9.08 -15.52
CA ARG A 224 -2.77 -8.99 -14.34
C ARG A 224 -2.27 -7.56 -14.18
N THR A 225 -2.37 -7.03 -12.98
CA THR A 225 -1.91 -5.67 -12.68
C THR A 225 -0.41 -5.56 -12.94
N ALA A 226 -0.04 -4.63 -13.80
CA ALA A 226 1.35 -4.31 -14.13
C ALA A 226 1.77 -2.96 -13.56
N SER A 227 0.85 -2.02 -13.37
CA SER A 227 1.18 -0.76 -12.70
C SER A 227 0.04 -0.19 -11.90
N ILE A 228 0.39 0.45 -10.79
CA ILE A 228 -0.49 1.24 -9.93
C ILE A 228 0.13 2.62 -9.80
N ARG A 229 -0.62 3.69 -10.12
CA ARG A 229 -0.20 5.08 -9.96
C ARG A 229 -1.19 5.82 -9.10
N VAL A 230 -0.76 6.25 -7.92
CA VAL A 230 -1.61 6.82 -6.87
C VAL A 230 -1.23 8.27 -6.61
N ASN A 231 -2.24 9.13 -6.46
CA ASN A 231 -2.09 10.49 -5.96
C ASN A 231 -2.98 10.67 -4.70
N PHE A 232 -2.36 11.13 -3.63
CA PHE A 232 -3.03 11.45 -2.37
C PHE A 232 -3.42 12.93 -2.38
N LEU A 233 -4.72 13.20 -2.38
CA LEU A 233 -5.27 14.56 -2.51
C LEU A 233 -5.57 15.17 -1.14
N ARG A 234 -5.97 14.34 -0.18
CA ARG A 234 -6.29 14.68 1.20
C ARG A 234 -6.29 13.44 2.10
N PRO A 235 -6.36 13.60 3.43
CA PRO A 235 -6.51 12.48 4.35
C PRO A 235 -7.71 11.60 4.00
N PHE A 236 -7.53 10.28 3.98
CA PHE A 236 -8.59 9.30 3.86
C PHE A 236 -8.83 8.65 5.22
N LEU A 237 -10.00 8.89 5.80
CA LEU A 237 -10.39 8.38 7.11
C LEU A 237 -11.26 7.14 6.94
N ALA A 238 -10.97 6.09 7.71
CA ALA A 238 -11.81 4.89 7.75
C ALA A 238 -13.10 5.20 8.53
N SER A 239 -14.24 5.07 7.89
CA SER A 239 -15.56 5.25 8.48
C SER A 239 -16.56 4.25 7.90
N ALA A 240 -17.77 4.19 8.47
CA ALA A 240 -18.82 3.30 7.96
C ALA A 240 -19.28 3.63 6.53
N GLN A 241 -18.99 4.85 6.04
CA GLN A 241 -19.38 5.31 4.71
C GLN A 241 -18.20 5.45 3.75
N SER A 242 -16.96 5.26 4.23
CA SER A 242 -15.77 5.36 3.40
C SER A 242 -15.67 4.18 2.43
N VAL A 243 -15.47 4.47 1.16
CA VAL A 243 -15.46 3.46 0.08
C VAL A 243 -14.32 3.67 -0.90
N TYR A 244 -13.86 2.57 -1.46
CA TYR A 244 -13.10 2.56 -2.71
C TYR A 244 -14.06 2.28 -3.86
N GLU A 245 -13.91 2.99 -4.95
CA GLU A 245 -14.69 2.83 -6.17
C GLU A 245 -13.75 2.67 -7.37
N GLY A 246 -14.05 1.69 -8.22
CA GLY A 246 -13.26 1.39 -9.42
C GLY A 246 -14.12 1.20 -10.64
N THR A 247 -13.66 1.74 -11.77
CA THR A 247 -14.32 1.63 -13.07
C THR A 247 -13.30 1.27 -14.15
N ALA A 248 -13.72 0.51 -15.16
CA ALA A 248 -12.91 0.27 -16.33
C ALA A 248 -12.94 1.49 -17.24
N LEU A 249 -11.78 2.09 -17.50
CA LEU A 249 -11.63 3.16 -18.47
C LEU A 249 -11.53 2.61 -19.90
N ARG A 250 -10.80 1.48 -20.04
CA ARG A 250 -10.63 0.78 -21.31
C ARG A 250 -10.33 -0.69 -21.05
N VAL A 251 -10.99 -1.56 -21.79
CA VAL A 251 -10.67 -3.00 -21.81
C VAL A 251 -10.39 -3.38 -23.26
N GLY A 252 -9.13 -3.71 -23.56
CA GLY A 252 -8.67 -4.15 -24.87
C GLY A 252 -8.37 -5.64 -24.89
N ARG A 253 -7.78 -6.12 -26.00
CA ARG A 253 -7.43 -7.53 -26.16
C ARG A 253 -6.22 -7.95 -25.29
N THR A 254 -5.21 -7.09 -25.18
CA THR A 254 -3.93 -7.36 -24.51
C THR A 254 -3.65 -6.50 -23.31
N SER A 255 -4.37 -5.38 -23.16
CA SER A 255 -4.21 -4.45 -22.06
C SER A 255 -5.53 -3.84 -21.64
N ALA A 256 -5.64 -3.50 -20.38
CA ALA A 256 -6.78 -2.80 -19.82
C ALA A 256 -6.32 -1.71 -18.85
N ILE A 257 -7.13 -0.66 -18.70
CA ILE A 257 -6.87 0.47 -17.81
C ILE A 257 -8.13 0.67 -16.98
N GLY A 258 -7.96 0.73 -15.66
CA GLY A 258 -8.99 1.11 -14.70
C GLY A 258 -8.60 2.35 -13.93
N ASP A 259 -9.57 3.19 -13.63
CA ASP A 259 -9.45 4.29 -12.70
C ASP A 259 -10.16 3.95 -11.40
N SER A 260 -9.63 4.43 -10.28
CA SER A 260 -10.22 4.25 -8.97
C SER A 260 -10.06 5.47 -8.08
N ARG A 261 -10.95 5.56 -7.09
CA ARG A 261 -10.92 6.63 -6.09
C ARG A 261 -11.32 6.10 -4.71
N ALA A 262 -10.73 6.66 -3.67
CA ALA A 262 -11.19 6.50 -2.30
C ALA A 262 -12.02 7.73 -1.91
N VAL A 263 -13.22 7.50 -1.45
CA VAL A 263 -14.22 8.53 -1.10
C VAL A 263 -14.46 8.44 0.39
N GLY A 264 -14.26 9.56 1.10
CA GLY A 264 -14.51 9.67 2.54
C GLY A 264 -16.01 9.79 2.86
N ASP A 265 -16.34 9.82 4.14
CA ASP A 265 -17.70 9.99 4.65
C ASP A 265 -18.33 11.35 4.30
N ASP A 266 -17.50 12.36 3.99
CA ASP A 266 -17.93 13.66 3.49
C ASP A 266 -18.27 13.66 1.98
N GLY A 267 -18.25 12.49 1.34
CA GLY A 267 -18.50 12.30 -0.09
C GLY A 267 -17.39 12.82 -1.01
N LYS A 268 -16.25 13.27 -0.46
CA LYS A 268 -15.16 13.81 -1.27
C LYS A 268 -14.10 12.76 -1.57
N THR A 269 -13.54 12.85 -2.76
CA THR A 269 -12.41 12.02 -3.17
C THR A 269 -11.16 12.40 -2.38
N SER A 270 -10.57 11.43 -1.70
CA SER A 270 -9.36 11.59 -0.90
C SER A 270 -8.11 11.11 -1.61
N VAL A 271 -8.21 9.99 -2.33
CA VAL A 271 -7.10 9.38 -3.06
C VAL A 271 -7.62 8.93 -4.42
N ILE A 272 -6.79 9.03 -5.45
CA ILE A 272 -7.09 8.52 -6.79
C ILE A 272 -5.99 7.59 -7.26
N ALA A 273 -6.34 6.60 -8.09
CA ALA A 273 -5.34 5.77 -8.75
C ALA A 273 -5.75 5.39 -10.16
N ARG A 274 -4.72 5.12 -10.98
CA ARG A 274 -4.82 4.46 -12.27
C ARG A 274 -4.09 3.15 -12.22
N VAL A 275 -4.77 2.09 -12.65
CA VAL A 275 -4.24 0.73 -12.73
C VAL A 275 -4.19 0.31 -14.20
N THR A 276 -3.05 -0.24 -14.61
CA THR A 276 -2.90 -0.85 -15.93
C THR A 276 -2.66 -2.34 -15.77
N GLY A 277 -3.41 -3.16 -16.49
CA GLY A 277 -3.25 -4.60 -16.53
C GLY A 277 -2.91 -5.10 -17.94
N TYR A 278 -2.17 -6.21 -17.99
CA TYR A 278 -1.83 -6.94 -19.22
C TYR A 278 -2.18 -8.44 -19.08
N ARG A 279 -2.33 -9.11 -20.23
CA ARG A 279 -2.42 -10.58 -20.35
C ARG A 279 -1.11 -11.18 -20.76
#